data_399b03bebc658c54c5b46739ff60aa29
#
_entry.id   399b03bebc658c54c5b46739ff60aa29
#
_cell.length_a   1.000
_cell.length_b   1.000
_cell.length_c   1.000
_cell.angle_alpha   90.00
_cell.angle_beta   90.00
_cell.angle_gamma   90.00
#
_symmetry.space_group_name_H-M   'P 1'
#
loop_
_entity.id
_entity.type
_entity.pdbx_description
1 polymer ?
#
loop_
_entity_poly.entity_id
_entity_poly.type
_entity_poly.pdbx_seq_one_letter_code
_entity_poly.pdbx_strand_id
1 'polypeptide(L)'
;MSKFKVTFTLDEEDAKYFRSLYRKAKRGAKGLDAATIIKDARAIVKQVHANKRTPKFVSDAISVLADLADLIQDDDWAASKKVRDEVLAGIAYFSNPDDLIPDHIPGLGFLDDAIMVKFIEDEFKHELWGYRKFRALRDSTEQRPWAKPGSDRLSKRLDADRRRIRADIEKRIAKDATKKKSGSYFGW
;
A
#
# COMPACT_ATOMS: atom_id res chain seq x y z
N MET A 1 25.62 -9.29 23.34
CA MET A 1 24.18 -9.48 23.53
C MET A 1 23.72 -10.63 22.65
N SER A 2 23.10 -11.65 23.23
CA SER A 2 22.52 -12.78 22.48
C SER A 2 21.34 -12.28 21.64
N LYS A 3 21.31 -12.63 20.35
CA LYS A 3 20.19 -12.31 19.46
C LYS A 3 19.21 -13.47 19.49
N PHE A 4 17.94 -13.20 19.79
CA PHE A 4 16.86 -14.17 19.66
C PHE A 4 16.22 -13.97 18.27
N LYS A 5 15.98 -15.07 17.57
CA LYS A 5 15.17 -15.07 16.34
C LYS A 5 13.82 -15.69 16.70
N VAL A 6 12.74 -14.93 16.46
CA VAL A 6 11.38 -15.42 16.56
C VAL A 6 10.83 -15.52 15.13
N THR A 7 10.19 -16.63 14.82
CA THR A 7 9.47 -16.83 13.55
C THR A 7 8.07 -17.28 13.90
N PHE A 8 7.07 -16.63 13.31
CA PHE A 8 5.67 -17.05 13.43
C PHE A 8 5.09 -17.19 12.03
N THR A 9 4.12 -18.07 11.90
CA THR A 9 3.42 -18.30 10.64
C THR A 9 1.95 -18.05 10.93
N LEU A 10 1.32 -17.24 10.10
CA LEU A 10 -0.12 -17.04 10.14
C LEU A 10 -0.78 -18.19 9.39
N ASP A 11 -1.71 -18.87 10.05
CA ASP A 11 -2.52 -19.89 9.42
C ASP A 11 -3.80 -19.31 8.75
N GLU A 12 -4.68 -20.19 8.26
CA GLU A 12 -5.91 -19.72 7.61
C GLU A 12 -6.89 -19.05 8.58
N GLU A 13 -6.89 -19.41 9.85
CA GLU A 13 -7.78 -18.80 10.86
C GLU A 13 -7.32 -17.41 11.21
N ASP A 14 -6.01 -17.24 11.42
CA ASP A 14 -5.38 -15.93 11.59
C ASP A 14 -5.68 -15.02 10.39
N ALA A 15 -5.47 -15.54 9.18
CA ALA A 15 -5.76 -14.80 7.97
C ALA A 15 -7.24 -14.40 7.83
N LYS A 16 -8.18 -15.27 8.24
CA LYS A 16 -9.61 -14.96 8.28
C LYS A 16 -9.92 -13.87 9.29
N TYR A 17 -9.28 -13.92 10.47
CA TYR A 17 -9.43 -12.91 11.51
C TYR A 17 -9.00 -11.52 11.00
N PHE A 18 -7.78 -11.37 10.49
CA PHE A 18 -7.29 -10.09 9.94
C PHE A 18 -8.16 -9.60 8.77
N ARG A 19 -8.60 -10.49 7.87
CA ARG A 19 -9.55 -10.11 6.80
C ARG A 19 -10.89 -9.62 7.35
N SER A 20 -11.34 -10.14 8.50
CA SER A 20 -12.58 -9.67 9.13
C SER A 20 -12.44 -8.26 9.69
N LEU A 21 -11.32 -7.97 10.36
CA LEU A 21 -10.97 -6.63 10.85
C LEU A 21 -10.87 -5.64 9.68
N TYR A 22 -10.17 -6.01 8.63
CA TYR A 22 -10.05 -5.20 7.43
C TYR A 22 -11.41 -4.85 6.82
N ARG A 23 -12.30 -5.84 6.67
CA ARG A 23 -13.67 -5.60 6.18
C ARG A 23 -14.48 -4.70 7.12
N LYS A 24 -14.31 -4.83 8.42
CA LYS A 24 -14.95 -3.96 9.44
C LYS A 24 -14.48 -2.52 9.26
N ALA A 25 -13.18 -2.31 9.15
CA ALA A 25 -12.58 -0.98 8.92
C ALA A 25 -13.06 -0.35 7.60
N LYS A 26 -13.07 -1.11 6.50
CA LYS A 26 -13.61 -0.62 5.21
C LYS A 26 -15.07 -0.18 5.28
N ARG A 27 -15.88 -0.86 6.08
CA ARG A 27 -17.28 -0.44 6.30
C ARG A 27 -17.39 0.80 7.18
N GLY A 28 -16.54 0.90 8.20
CA GLY A 28 -16.47 2.04 9.12
C GLY A 28 -15.89 3.31 8.49
N ALA A 29 -15.15 3.18 7.39
CA ALA A 29 -14.57 4.31 6.65
C ALA A 29 -15.62 5.28 6.07
N LYS A 30 -16.87 4.83 5.93
CA LYS A 30 -17.96 5.68 5.46
C LYS A 30 -18.20 6.81 6.46
N GLY A 31 -17.90 8.05 6.04
CA GLY A 31 -18.08 9.25 6.86
C GLY A 31 -16.79 9.81 7.45
N LEU A 32 -15.65 9.11 7.32
CA LEU A 32 -14.36 9.69 7.65
C LEU A 32 -13.88 10.60 6.52
N ASP A 33 -13.29 11.73 6.91
CA ASP A 33 -12.66 12.64 5.96
C ASP A 33 -11.38 12.05 5.38
N ALA A 34 -11.22 12.13 4.05
CA ALA A 34 -10.06 11.58 3.35
C ALA A 34 -8.73 12.17 3.83
N ALA A 35 -8.70 13.46 4.15
CA ALA A 35 -7.50 14.11 4.65
C ALA A 35 -7.11 13.56 6.03
N THR A 36 -8.08 13.28 6.89
CA THR A 36 -7.86 12.65 8.19
C THR A 36 -7.29 11.25 8.03
N ILE A 37 -7.89 10.40 7.18
CA ILE A 37 -7.39 9.03 6.93
C ILE A 37 -5.93 9.06 6.44
N ILE A 38 -5.61 9.93 5.49
CA ILE A 38 -4.25 10.06 4.96
C ILE A 38 -3.28 10.55 6.04
N LYS A 39 -3.70 11.53 6.84
CA LYS A 39 -2.91 12.07 7.94
C LYS A 39 -2.57 10.98 8.96
N ASP A 40 -3.54 10.18 9.36
CA ASP A 40 -3.36 9.12 10.35
C ASP A 40 -2.42 8.02 9.82
N ALA A 41 -2.64 7.56 8.58
CA ALA A 41 -1.75 6.61 7.93
C ALA A 41 -0.29 7.11 7.86
N ARG A 42 -0.08 8.40 7.53
CA ARG A 42 1.26 9.01 7.52
C ARG A 42 1.84 9.18 8.93
N ALA A 43 1.00 9.39 9.94
CA ALA A 43 1.43 9.51 11.33
C ALA A 43 2.04 8.19 11.83
N ILE A 44 1.42 7.04 11.53
CA ILE A 44 1.97 5.72 11.85
C ILE A 44 3.31 5.49 11.15
N VAL A 45 3.42 5.81 9.85
CA VAL A 45 4.70 5.71 9.12
C VAL A 45 5.79 6.51 9.84
N LYS A 46 5.49 7.75 10.22
CA LYS A 46 6.43 8.63 10.93
C LYS A 46 6.82 8.05 12.31
N GLN A 47 5.85 7.55 13.06
CA GLN A 47 6.04 6.97 14.39
C GLN A 47 6.94 5.72 14.33
N VAL A 48 6.68 4.82 13.39
CA VAL A 48 7.45 3.61 13.14
C VAL A 48 8.89 3.93 12.75
N HIS A 49 9.10 4.90 11.84
CA HIS A 49 10.44 5.30 11.42
C HIS A 49 11.24 6.05 12.51
N ALA A 50 10.56 6.75 13.40
CA ALA A 50 11.22 7.41 14.55
C ALA A 50 11.67 6.42 15.62
N ASN A 51 11.02 5.25 15.70
CA ASN A 51 11.30 4.23 16.70
C ASN A 51 12.47 3.33 16.25
N LYS A 52 13.67 3.60 16.73
CA LYS A 52 14.90 2.84 16.42
C LYS A 52 14.86 1.35 16.82
N ARG A 53 13.89 0.94 17.62
CA ARG A 53 13.70 -0.46 18.06
C ARG A 53 12.76 -1.23 17.16
N THR A 54 12.06 -0.58 16.26
CA THR A 54 11.18 -1.25 15.28
C THR A 54 11.99 -2.17 14.38
N PRO A 55 11.61 -3.44 14.25
CA PRO A 55 12.25 -4.36 13.32
C PRO A 55 12.14 -3.84 11.88
N LYS A 56 13.20 -4.06 11.09
CA LYS A 56 13.23 -3.57 9.69
C LYS A 56 12.04 -4.05 8.86
N PHE A 57 11.63 -5.31 9.00
CA PHE A 57 10.51 -5.85 8.25
C PHE A 57 9.17 -5.15 8.55
N VAL A 58 8.97 -4.70 9.81
CA VAL A 58 7.79 -3.90 10.20
C VAL A 58 7.88 -2.53 9.55
N SER A 59 9.03 -1.87 9.64
CA SER A 59 9.26 -0.56 9.02
C SER A 59 9.07 -0.61 7.50
N ASP A 60 9.60 -1.65 6.84
CA ASP A 60 9.44 -1.84 5.39
C ASP A 60 7.95 -2.07 5.01
N ALA A 61 7.23 -2.87 5.81
CA ALA A 61 5.80 -3.10 5.57
C ALA A 61 4.98 -1.80 5.73
N ILE A 62 5.15 -1.11 6.85
CA ILE A 62 4.41 0.13 7.16
C ILE A 62 4.71 1.24 6.13
N SER A 63 5.90 1.27 5.53
CA SER A 63 6.24 2.24 4.47
C SER A 63 5.32 2.18 3.25
N VAL A 64 4.64 1.05 3.03
CA VAL A 64 3.64 0.89 1.96
C VAL A 64 2.46 1.85 2.13
N LEU A 65 2.12 2.24 3.37
CA LEU A 65 1.07 3.23 3.62
C LEU A 65 1.40 4.59 3.01
N ALA A 66 2.68 4.99 3.05
CA ALA A 66 3.12 6.22 2.39
C ALA A 66 2.95 6.12 0.86
N ASP A 67 3.36 4.99 0.26
CA ASP A 67 3.17 4.78 -1.19
C ASP A 67 1.68 4.80 -1.58
N LEU A 68 0.78 4.23 -0.76
CA LEU A 68 -0.67 4.26 -0.99
C LEU A 68 -1.24 5.67 -0.87
N ALA A 69 -0.81 6.43 0.14
CA ALA A 69 -1.22 7.82 0.33
C ALA A 69 -0.73 8.70 -0.83
N ASP A 70 0.51 8.51 -1.28
CA ASP A 70 1.07 9.23 -2.42
C ASP A 70 0.33 8.88 -3.72
N LEU A 71 0.05 7.59 -3.96
CA LEU A 71 -0.66 7.10 -5.14
C LEU A 71 -2.01 7.80 -5.35
N ILE A 72 -2.77 8.02 -4.27
CA ILE A 72 -4.10 8.64 -4.37
C ILE A 72 -4.07 10.17 -4.42
N GLN A 73 -2.95 10.78 -4.04
CA GLN A 73 -2.74 12.24 -4.03
C GLN A 73 -1.95 12.74 -5.24
N ASP A 74 -1.32 11.86 -6.00
CA ASP A 74 -0.47 12.21 -7.14
C ASP A 74 -1.32 12.55 -8.38
N ASP A 75 -1.40 13.84 -8.73
CA ASP A 75 -2.18 14.34 -9.86
C ASP A 75 -1.63 13.86 -11.21
N ASP A 76 -0.33 13.65 -11.33
CA ASP A 76 0.29 13.10 -12.55
C ASP A 76 -0.06 11.63 -12.73
N TRP A 77 -0.15 10.86 -11.66
CA TRP A 77 -0.66 9.48 -11.70
C TRP A 77 -2.15 9.45 -11.98
N ALA A 78 -2.89 10.42 -11.48
CA ALA A 78 -4.33 10.58 -11.65
C ALA A 78 -5.11 9.27 -11.39
N ALA A 79 -4.98 8.73 -10.20
CA ALA A 79 -5.72 7.53 -9.79
C ALA A 79 -7.23 7.72 -10.02
N SER A 80 -7.91 6.69 -10.54
CA SER A 80 -9.36 6.77 -10.74
C SER A 80 -10.10 6.96 -9.42
N LYS A 81 -11.30 7.57 -9.47
CA LYS A 81 -12.13 7.74 -8.27
C LYS A 81 -12.33 6.41 -7.54
N LYS A 82 -12.60 5.33 -8.29
CA LYS A 82 -12.76 3.99 -7.73
C LYS A 82 -11.53 3.55 -6.95
N VAL A 83 -10.32 3.66 -7.52
CA VAL A 83 -9.07 3.29 -6.86
C VAL A 83 -8.84 4.14 -5.62
N ARG A 84 -9.07 5.45 -5.71
CA ARG A 84 -8.94 6.35 -4.55
C ARG A 84 -9.87 5.96 -3.41
N ASP A 85 -11.15 5.74 -3.70
CA ASP A 85 -12.15 5.38 -2.70
C ASP A 85 -11.80 4.00 -2.05
N GLU A 86 -11.35 3.03 -2.85
CA GLU A 86 -10.96 1.71 -2.36
C GLU A 86 -9.69 1.76 -1.49
N VAL A 87 -8.68 2.53 -1.88
CA VAL A 87 -7.46 2.73 -1.10
C VAL A 87 -7.76 3.44 0.21
N LEU A 88 -8.53 4.55 0.17
CA LEU A 88 -8.95 5.26 1.39
C LEU A 88 -9.68 4.33 2.34
N ALA A 89 -10.63 3.53 1.84
CA ALA A 89 -11.33 2.57 2.66
C ALA A 89 -10.39 1.51 3.26
N GLY A 90 -9.35 1.12 2.53
CA GLY A 90 -8.34 0.17 3.00
C GLY A 90 -7.49 0.74 4.13
N ILE A 91 -6.93 1.94 3.94
CA ILE A 91 -6.04 2.56 4.92
C ILE A 91 -6.79 3.21 6.09
N ALA A 92 -8.13 3.30 6.05
CA ALA A 92 -8.95 3.79 7.16
C ALA A 92 -8.84 2.91 8.42
N TYR A 93 -8.33 1.69 8.31
CA TYR A 93 -7.99 0.85 9.45
C TYR A 93 -7.10 1.61 10.45
N PHE A 94 -6.16 2.37 9.94
CA PHE A 94 -5.17 3.12 10.73
C PHE A 94 -5.69 4.43 11.35
N SER A 95 -6.94 4.77 11.14
CA SER A 95 -7.63 5.84 11.86
C SER A 95 -8.42 5.33 13.06
N ASN A 96 -8.35 4.02 13.35
CA ASN A 96 -8.99 3.42 14.50
C ASN A 96 -7.96 3.21 15.63
N PRO A 97 -8.25 3.65 16.88
CA PRO A 97 -7.31 3.53 18.00
C PRO A 97 -7.25 2.12 18.62
N ASP A 98 -8.01 1.16 18.13
CA ASP A 98 -8.08 -0.19 18.70
C ASP A 98 -6.93 -1.07 18.20
N ASP A 99 -5.74 -0.92 18.80
CA ASP A 99 -4.56 -1.76 18.52
C ASP A 99 -4.70 -3.13 19.16
N LEU A 100 -4.34 -4.19 18.42
CA LEU A 100 -4.25 -5.55 18.97
C LEU A 100 -2.99 -5.71 19.81
N ILE A 101 -1.90 -5.08 19.39
CA ILE A 101 -0.62 -5.04 20.10
C ILE A 101 -0.29 -3.58 20.39
N PRO A 102 -0.22 -3.16 21.67
CA PRO A 102 0.08 -1.77 21.99
C PRO A 102 1.43 -1.31 21.43
N ASP A 103 1.48 -0.18 20.78
CA ASP A 103 2.64 0.42 20.09
C ASP A 103 3.89 0.58 20.97
N HIS A 104 3.69 0.73 22.27
CA HIS A 104 4.78 0.94 23.23
C HIS A 104 5.55 -0.35 23.56
N ILE A 105 5.11 -1.54 23.10
CA ILE A 105 5.80 -2.80 23.37
C ILE A 105 7.06 -2.88 22.50
N PRO A 106 8.28 -2.90 23.11
CA PRO A 106 9.51 -2.89 22.34
C PRO A 106 9.65 -4.10 21.42
N GLY A 107 9.82 -3.86 20.11
CA GLY A 107 10.05 -4.89 19.09
C GLY A 107 8.81 -5.62 18.60
N LEU A 108 7.66 -5.47 19.25
CA LEU A 108 6.39 -6.10 18.88
C LEU A 108 5.32 -5.07 18.50
N GLY A 109 5.42 -3.84 19.01
CA GLY A 109 4.53 -2.76 18.60
C GLY A 109 4.53 -2.57 17.09
N PHE A 110 3.39 -2.25 16.51
CA PHE A 110 3.14 -2.17 15.07
C PHE A 110 3.23 -3.48 14.29
N LEU A 111 3.29 -4.65 14.96
CA LEU A 111 3.36 -5.92 14.26
C LEU A 111 2.02 -6.27 13.59
N ASP A 112 0.91 -6.07 14.30
CA ASP A 112 -0.45 -6.21 13.79
C ASP A 112 -0.74 -5.22 12.65
N ASP A 113 -0.27 -3.98 12.78
CA ASP A 113 -0.31 -3.00 11.68
C ASP A 113 0.47 -3.48 10.46
N ALA A 114 1.69 -4.00 10.66
CA ALA A 114 2.49 -4.55 9.56
C ALA A 114 1.81 -5.73 8.87
N ILE A 115 1.13 -6.60 9.63
CA ILE A 115 0.32 -7.70 9.08
C ILE A 115 -0.85 -7.13 8.27
N MET A 116 -1.58 -6.15 8.83
CA MET A 116 -2.70 -5.52 8.14
C MET A 116 -2.25 -4.84 6.84
N VAL A 117 -1.13 -4.12 6.86
CA VAL A 117 -0.56 -3.50 5.64
C VAL A 117 -0.27 -4.56 4.57
N LYS A 118 0.18 -5.76 4.95
CA LYS A 118 0.42 -6.84 3.98
C LYS A 118 -0.86 -7.30 3.28
N PHE A 119 -1.99 -7.35 3.97
CA PHE A 119 -3.29 -7.63 3.34
C PHE A 119 -3.70 -6.51 2.37
N ILE A 120 -3.48 -5.25 2.75
CA ILE A 120 -3.77 -4.09 1.91
C ILE A 120 -2.84 -4.06 0.69
N GLU A 121 -1.54 -4.29 0.89
CA GLU A 121 -0.55 -4.37 -0.19
C GLU A 121 -0.93 -5.44 -1.22
N ASP A 122 -1.38 -6.63 -0.78
CA ASP A 122 -1.80 -7.69 -1.70
C ASP A 122 -3.05 -7.31 -2.51
N GLU A 123 -4.01 -6.61 -1.89
CA GLU A 123 -5.20 -6.11 -2.58
C GLU A 123 -4.82 -5.09 -3.67
N PHE A 124 -3.90 -4.17 -3.37
CA PHE A 124 -3.49 -3.10 -4.28
C PHE A 124 -2.17 -3.35 -5.02
N LYS A 125 -1.64 -4.57 -4.99
CA LYS A 125 -0.31 -4.92 -5.52
C LYS A 125 -0.06 -4.49 -6.98
N HIS A 126 -1.08 -4.52 -7.82
CA HIS A 126 -0.96 -4.13 -9.23
C HIS A 126 -0.91 -2.61 -9.39
N GLU A 127 -1.75 -1.89 -8.64
CA GLU A 127 -1.74 -0.42 -8.62
C GLU A 127 -0.44 0.10 -8.02
N LEU A 128 0.00 -0.44 -6.88
CA LEU A 128 1.27 -0.08 -6.25
C LEU A 128 2.47 -0.34 -7.18
N TRP A 129 2.48 -1.49 -7.88
CA TRP A 129 3.52 -1.78 -8.87
C TRP A 129 3.52 -0.73 -9.99
N GLY A 130 2.35 -0.41 -10.51
CA GLY A 130 2.23 0.58 -11.58
C GLY A 130 2.65 1.97 -11.14
N TYR A 131 2.20 2.40 -9.97
CA TYR A 131 2.56 3.68 -9.39
C TYR A 131 4.06 3.81 -9.12
N ARG A 132 4.68 2.82 -8.48
CA ARG A 132 6.14 2.80 -8.24
C ARG A 132 6.93 2.87 -9.55
N LYS A 133 6.47 2.16 -10.59
CA LYS A 133 7.07 2.21 -11.93
C LYS A 133 6.90 3.59 -12.57
N PHE A 134 5.71 4.21 -12.46
CA PHE A 134 5.45 5.54 -12.96
C PHE A 134 6.34 6.58 -12.28
N ARG A 135 6.43 6.57 -10.94
CA ARG A 135 7.27 7.47 -10.16
C ARG A 135 8.74 7.38 -10.58
N ALA A 136 9.28 6.16 -10.70
CA ALA A 136 10.65 5.95 -11.16
C ALA A 136 10.90 6.47 -12.58
N LEU A 137 9.94 6.33 -13.50
CA LEU A 137 10.03 6.88 -14.85
C LEU A 137 9.93 8.40 -14.84
N ARG A 138 9.05 9.00 -14.03
CA ARG A 138 8.94 10.44 -13.85
C ARG A 138 10.25 11.01 -13.35
N ASP A 139 10.78 10.49 -12.25
CA ASP A 139 12.04 10.94 -11.66
C ASP A 139 13.20 10.90 -12.68
N SER A 140 13.31 9.81 -13.45
CA SER A 140 14.32 9.67 -14.50
C SER A 140 14.10 10.62 -15.68
N THR A 141 12.86 10.97 -15.96
CA THR A 141 12.49 11.88 -17.06
C THR A 141 12.76 13.32 -16.69
N GLU A 142 12.43 13.73 -15.48
CA GLU A 142 12.62 15.09 -14.96
C GLU A 142 14.10 15.47 -14.87
N GLN A 143 14.99 14.50 -14.72
CA GLN A 143 16.44 14.72 -14.77
C GLN A 143 16.98 15.00 -16.18
N ARG A 144 16.16 14.91 -17.23
CA ARG A 144 16.60 15.18 -18.60
C ARG A 144 16.68 16.69 -18.90
N PRO A 145 17.67 17.15 -19.67
CA PRO A 145 17.86 18.58 -19.95
C PRO A 145 16.67 19.28 -20.62
N TRP A 146 15.82 18.51 -21.31
CA TRP A 146 14.62 19.01 -21.99
C TRP A 146 13.36 19.00 -21.13
N ALA A 147 13.40 18.33 -19.97
CA ALA A 147 12.25 18.18 -19.07
C ALA A 147 12.13 19.40 -18.17
N LYS A 148 11.51 20.44 -18.69
CA LYS A 148 11.19 21.62 -17.89
C LYS A 148 9.88 21.39 -17.15
N PRO A 149 9.82 21.58 -15.82
CA PRO A 149 8.57 21.51 -15.06
C PRO A 149 7.47 22.35 -15.70
N GLY A 150 6.26 21.80 -15.82
CA GLY A 150 5.12 22.47 -16.43
C GLY A 150 5.16 22.62 -17.97
N SER A 151 6.16 22.02 -18.64
CA SER A 151 6.19 22.05 -20.11
C SER A 151 5.25 21.01 -20.73
N ASP A 152 4.60 21.37 -21.83
CA ASP A 152 3.74 20.44 -22.61
C ASP A 152 4.45 19.16 -23.02
N ARG A 153 5.76 19.22 -23.27
CA ARG A 153 6.54 18.05 -23.65
C ARG A 153 6.66 17.05 -22.50
N LEU A 154 6.89 17.54 -21.29
CA LEU A 154 6.97 16.69 -20.09
C LEU A 154 5.59 16.09 -19.81
N SER A 155 4.53 16.90 -19.77
CA SER A 155 3.15 16.43 -19.53
C SER A 155 2.73 15.36 -20.52
N LYS A 156 2.95 15.57 -21.82
CA LYS A 156 2.65 14.57 -22.85
C LYS A 156 3.43 13.27 -22.67
N ARG A 157 4.67 13.36 -22.22
CA ARG A 157 5.50 12.17 -21.94
C ARG A 157 4.97 11.40 -20.75
N LEU A 158 4.67 12.08 -19.63
CA LEU A 158 4.12 11.46 -18.44
C LEU A 158 2.76 10.81 -18.72
N ASP A 159 1.90 11.46 -19.50
CA ASP A 159 0.63 10.89 -19.95
C ASP A 159 0.78 9.61 -20.77
N ALA A 160 1.76 9.57 -21.67
CA ALA A 160 2.04 8.40 -22.47
C ALA A 160 2.55 7.23 -21.60
N ASP A 161 3.46 7.51 -20.68
CA ASP A 161 4.00 6.52 -19.76
C ASP A 161 2.91 6.00 -18.80
N ARG A 162 2.05 6.88 -18.27
CA ARG A 162 0.89 6.50 -17.45
C ARG A 162 -0.05 5.55 -18.20
N ARG A 163 -0.46 5.89 -19.43
CA ARG A 163 -1.34 5.04 -20.25
C ARG A 163 -0.72 3.67 -20.50
N ARG A 164 0.57 3.61 -20.83
CA ARG A 164 1.28 2.34 -21.03
C ARG A 164 1.30 1.48 -19.77
N ILE A 165 1.59 2.09 -18.61
CA ILE A 165 1.64 1.37 -17.35
C ILE A 165 0.24 0.85 -16.96
N ARG A 166 -0.83 1.62 -17.20
CA ARG A 166 -2.21 1.15 -16.95
C ARG A 166 -2.57 -0.07 -17.80
N ALA A 167 -2.20 -0.07 -19.07
CA ALA A 167 -2.37 -1.26 -19.91
C ALA A 167 -1.56 -2.47 -19.40
N ASP A 168 -0.37 -2.25 -18.85
CA ASP A 168 0.42 -3.30 -18.21
C ASP A 168 -0.23 -3.80 -16.91
N ILE A 169 -0.86 -2.94 -16.12
CA ILE A 169 -1.65 -3.32 -14.92
C ILE A 169 -2.78 -4.27 -15.32
N GLU A 170 -3.57 -3.91 -16.33
CA GLU A 170 -4.68 -4.74 -16.81
C GLU A 170 -4.20 -6.15 -17.24
N LYS A 171 -3.09 -6.22 -17.98
CA LYS A 171 -2.48 -7.50 -18.36
C LYS A 171 -2.05 -8.34 -17.16
N ARG A 172 -1.49 -7.70 -16.12
CA ARG A 172 -1.08 -8.39 -14.89
C ARG A 172 -2.28 -8.93 -14.12
N ILE A 173 -3.34 -8.13 -14.00
CA ILE A 173 -4.60 -8.56 -13.36
C ILE A 173 -5.18 -9.77 -14.10
N ALA A 174 -5.26 -9.71 -15.44
CA ALA A 174 -5.76 -10.81 -16.25
C ALA A 174 -4.92 -12.09 -16.08
N LYS A 175 -3.59 -11.97 -16.05
CA LYS A 175 -2.68 -13.10 -15.83
C LYS A 175 -2.85 -13.73 -14.45
N ASP A 176 -3.03 -12.93 -13.40
CA ASP A 176 -3.25 -13.47 -12.04
C ASP A 176 -4.62 -14.15 -11.93
N ALA A 177 -5.64 -13.62 -12.61
CA ALA A 177 -6.97 -14.23 -12.65
C ALA A 177 -6.94 -15.61 -13.35
N THR A 178 -6.17 -15.78 -14.42
CA THR A 178 -5.99 -17.06 -15.09
C THR A 178 -5.24 -18.07 -14.25
N LYS A 179 -4.18 -17.64 -13.54
CA LYS A 179 -3.45 -18.52 -12.62
C LYS A 179 -4.31 -19.03 -11.45
N LYS A 180 -5.17 -18.17 -10.87
CA LYS A 180 -6.11 -18.60 -9.82
C LYS A 180 -7.10 -19.65 -10.31
N LYS A 181 -7.55 -19.55 -11.56
CA LYS A 181 -8.44 -20.56 -12.15
C LYS A 181 -7.73 -21.89 -12.43
N SER A 182 -6.50 -21.86 -12.92
CA SER A 182 -5.73 -23.09 -13.19
C SER A 182 -5.24 -23.79 -11.93
N GLY A 183 -4.92 -23.07 -10.85
CA GLY A 183 -4.53 -23.64 -9.56
C GLY A 183 -5.69 -24.30 -8.80
N SER A 184 -6.92 -23.95 -9.08
CA SER A 184 -8.11 -24.57 -8.48
C SER A 184 -8.43 -25.97 -9.05
N TYR A 185 -7.81 -26.39 -10.15
CA TYR A 185 -7.98 -27.72 -10.76
C TYR A 185 -7.02 -28.79 -10.19
N PHE A 186 -6.05 -28.41 -9.38
CA PHE A 186 -5.07 -29.32 -8.75
C PHE A 186 -5.11 -29.23 -7.20
N GLY A 187 -6.28 -29.05 -6.62
CA GLY A 187 -6.49 -29.17 -5.18
C GLY A 187 -7.04 -30.55 -4.85
N TRP A 188 -6.22 -31.37 -4.24
CA TRP A 188 -6.61 -32.59 -3.55
C TRP A 188 -7.35 -32.22 -2.28
#